data_244cf5ff6a4a899aaa6f54f063b71f6d
#
_entry.id   244cf5ff6a4a899aaa6f54f063b71f6d
#
_cell.length_a   1.000
_cell.length_b   1.000
_cell.length_c   1.000
_cell.angle_alpha   90.00
_cell.angle_beta   90.00
_cell.angle_gamma   90.00
#
_symmetry.space_group_name_H-M   'P 1'
#
loop_
_entity.id
_entity.type
_entity.pdbx_description
1 polymer ?
#
loop_
_entity_poly.entity_id
_entity_poly.type
_entity_poly.pdbx_seq_one_letter_code
_entity_poly.pdbx_strand_id
1 'polypeptide(L)' 'MKFVPERLEVAAGDRITWVNRDFVPHTVTAKEAKVESGDMAQNARWSWTVKGEGEIPYICRLHPVMKGAIVIRSGSSAQR' A
#
# COMPACT_ATOMS: atom_id res chain seq x y z
N MET A 1 1.70 13.51 -9.18
CA MET A 1 1.24 12.13 -8.93
C MET A 1 1.76 11.67 -7.59
N LYS A 2 0.87 11.27 -6.74
CA LYS A 2 1.28 10.79 -5.43
C LYS A 2 0.20 9.87 -4.86
N PHE A 3 0.62 9.04 -3.90
CA PHE A 3 -0.35 8.25 -3.13
C PHE A 3 -1.08 9.17 -2.15
N VAL A 4 -2.36 8.91 -1.93
CA VAL A 4 -3.18 9.72 -1.02
C VAL A 4 -3.97 8.79 -0.13
N PRO A 5 -3.75 8.83 1.17
CA PRO A 5 -2.66 9.54 1.84
C PRO A 5 -1.32 8.84 1.58
N GLU A 6 -0.23 9.57 1.79
CA GLU A 6 1.08 8.97 1.60
C GLU A 6 1.48 8.06 2.74
N ARG A 7 0.86 8.20 3.88
CA ARG A 7 1.15 7.38 5.05
C ARG A 7 -0.15 6.88 5.63
N LEU A 8 -0.23 5.56 5.82
CA LEU A 8 -1.40 4.89 6.37
C LEU A 8 -1.03 4.20 7.66
N GLU A 9 -1.86 4.36 8.69
CA GLU A 9 -1.71 3.59 9.92
C GLU A 9 -2.81 2.55 9.98
N VAL A 10 -2.41 1.31 10.10
CA VAL A 10 -3.34 0.18 10.05
C VAL A 10 -2.94 -0.85 11.09
N ALA A 11 -3.79 -1.85 11.28
CA ALA A 11 -3.48 -2.98 12.15
C ALA A 11 -3.36 -4.24 11.30
N ALA A 12 -2.62 -5.21 11.81
CA ALA A 12 -2.52 -6.49 11.11
C ALA A 12 -3.92 -7.09 10.96
N GLY A 13 -4.19 -7.63 9.80
CA GLY A 13 -5.50 -8.15 9.46
C GLY A 13 -6.39 -7.17 8.72
N ASP A 14 -6.06 -5.89 8.75
CA ASP A 14 -6.82 -4.91 7.98
C ASP A 14 -6.60 -5.15 6.50
N ARG A 15 -7.54 -4.68 5.70
CA ARG A 15 -7.46 -4.78 4.26
C ARG A 15 -7.32 -3.39 3.68
N ILE A 16 -6.28 -3.17 2.90
CA ILE A 16 -6.06 -1.90 2.24
C ILE A 16 -6.42 -2.08 0.78
N THR A 17 -7.19 -1.15 0.25
CA THR A 17 -7.55 -1.15 -1.18
C THR A 17 -7.01 0.13 -1.81
N TRP A 18 -6.19 -0.03 -2.83
CA TRP A 18 -5.72 1.10 -3.63
C TRP A 18 -6.59 1.21 -4.87
N VAL A 19 -6.88 2.45 -5.26
CA VAL A 19 -7.65 2.73 -6.47
C VAL A 19 -6.84 3.74 -7.27
N ASN A 20 -6.59 3.42 -8.53
CA ASN A 20 -5.88 4.34 -9.42
C ASN A 20 -6.88 5.27 -10.08
N ARG A 21 -6.80 6.56 -9.80
CA ARG A 21 -7.66 7.57 -10.41
C ARG A 21 -6.98 8.36 -11.52
N ASP A 22 -5.72 8.06 -11.78
CA ASP A 22 -4.97 8.77 -12.82
C ASP A 22 -5.15 8.10 -14.18
N PHE A 23 -4.85 8.85 -15.23
CA PHE A 23 -4.93 8.33 -16.59
C PHE A 23 -3.81 7.35 -16.89
N VAL A 24 -2.70 7.42 -16.16
CA VAL A 24 -1.56 6.54 -16.41
C VAL A 24 -1.57 5.40 -15.40
N PRO A 25 -0.99 4.26 -15.76
CA PRO A 25 -0.95 3.14 -14.81
C PRO A 25 0.00 3.39 -13.66
N HIS A 26 -0.29 2.77 -12.53
CA HIS A 26 0.54 2.83 -11.33
C HIS A 26 0.62 1.45 -10.70
N THR A 27 1.61 1.26 -9.83
CA THR A 27 1.73 0.03 -9.07
C THR A 27 1.87 0.35 -7.60
N VAL A 28 1.62 -0.66 -6.76
CA VAL A 28 1.95 -0.62 -5.34
C VAL A 28 2.99 -1.70 -5.14
N THR A 29 4.22 -1.30 -4.85
CA THR A 29 5.33 -2.23 -4.84
C THR A 29 6.19 -2.05 -3.60
N ALA A 30 6.33 -3.11 -2.82
CA ALA A 30 7.23 -3.17 -1.69
C ALA A 30 7.91 -4.54 -1.71
N LYS A 31 9.08 -4.60 -2.34
CA LYS A 31 9.74 -5.89 -2.58
C LYS A 31 10.02 -6.66 -1.31
N GLU A 32 10.48 -5.99 -0.29
CA GLU A 32 10.87 -6.67 0.94
C GLU A 32 9.67 -7.28 1.64
N ALA A 33 8.51 -6.68 1.49
CA ALA A 33 7.29 -7.20 2.08
C ALA A 33 6.52 -8.10 1.12
N LYS A 34 7.06 -8.30 -0.06
CA LYS A 34 6.42 -9.11 -1.10
C LYS A 34 5.04 -8.58 -1.49
N VAL A 35 4.91 -7.27 -1.53
CA VAL A 35 3.69 -6.61 -1.96
C VAL A 35 3.90 -6.15 -3.40
N GLU A 36 3.03 -6.55 -4.29
CA GLU A 36 3.13 -6.17 -5.69
C GLU A 36 1.76 -6.25 -6.35
N SER A 37 1.21 -5.09 -6.70
CA SER A 37 -0.11 -5.03 -7.31
C SER A 37 -0.10 -5.38 -8.80
N GLY A 38 1.05 -5.24 -9.45
CA GLY A 38 1.07 -5.21 -10.90
C GLY A 38 0.56 -3.87 -11.40
N ASP A 39 0.54 -3.71 -12.71
CA ASP A 39 0.10 -2.46 -13.31
C ASP A 39 -1.40 -2.28 -13.11
N MET A 40 -1.79 -1.14 -12.56
CA MET A 40 -3.19 -0.80 -12.33
C MET A 40 -3.56 0.32 -13.27
N ALA A 41 -4.44 0.03 -14.22
CA ALA A 41 -4.94 1.05 -15.13
C ALA A 41 -5.90 1.98 -14.40
N GLN A 42 -6.35 3.02 -15.08
CA GLN A 42 -7.29 3.97 -14.50
C GLN A 42 -8.51 3.24 -13.94
N ASN A 43 -8.88 3.57 -12.72
CA ASN A 43 -10.02 3.01 -11.99
C ASN A 43 -9.84 1.56 -11.56
N ALA A 44 -8.67 0.98 -11.78
CA ALA A 44 -8.40 -0.36 -11.26
C ALA A 44 -8.23 -0.32 -9.75
N ARG A 45 -8.54 -1.42 -9.12
CA ARG A 45 -8.42 -1.59 -7.67
C ARG A 45 -7.56 -2.80 -7.36
N TRP A 46 -6.84 -2.71 -6.27
CA TRP A 46 -6.06 -3.84 -5.78
C TRP A 46 -6.06 -3.80 -4.26
N SER A 47 -6.23 -4.96 -3.63
CA SER A 47 -6.29 -5.03 -2.18
C SER A 47 -5.21 -5.92 -1.63
N TRP A 48 -4.76 -5.59 -0.43
CA TRP A 48 -3.77 -6.39 0.28
C TRP A 48 -4.20 -6.49 1.73
N THR A 49 -4.16 -7.71 2.27
CA THR A 49 -4.44 -7.93 3.67
C THR A 49 -3.15 -7.76 4.45
N VAL A 50 -3.18 -6.87 5.41
CA VAL A 50 -1.98 -6.44 6.14
C VAL A 50 -1.46 -7.58 7.00
N LYS A 51 -0.14 -7.82 6.91
CA LYS A 51 0.56 -8.83 7.69
C LYS A 51 1.80 -8.22 8.29
N GLY A 52 2.19 -8.71 9.45
CA GLY A 52 3.43 -8.27 10.09
C GLY A 52 3.23 -7.04 10.95
N GLU A 53 4.30 -6.35 11.21
CA GLU A 53 4.28 -5.12 12.00
C GLU A 53 5.41 -4.22 11.57
N GLY A 54 5.37 -2.97 12.02
CA GLY A 54 6.37 -2.00 11.67
C GLY A 54 5.96 -1.19 10.46
N GLU A 55 6.91 -0.64 9.77
CA GLU A 55 6.65 0.26 8.66
C GLU A 55 7.08 -0.40 7.35
N ILE A 56 6.21 -0.34 6.36
CA ILE A 56 6.46 -0.87 5.03
C ILE A 56 6.44 0.29 4.05
N PRO A 57 7.60 0.77 3.60
CA PRO A 57 7.62 1.77 2.53
C PRO A 57 7.31 1.09 1.21
N TYR A 58 6.58 1.79 0.35
CA TYR A 58 6.27 1.26 -0.97
C TYR A 58 6.40 2.37 -2.01
N ILE A 59 6.52 1.96 -3.25
CA ILE A 59 6.67 2.89 -4.37
C ILE A 59 5.78 2.45 -5.52
N CYS A 60 5.64 3.34 -6.50
CA CYS A 60 5.14 2.97 -7.80
C CYS A 60 6.34 2.65 -8.68
N ARG A 61 6.45 1.42 -9.20
CA ARG A 61 7.59 1.03 -10.02
C ARG A 61 7.72 1.85 -11.29
N LEU A 62 6.60 2.32 -11.80
CA LEU A 62 6.56 3.09 -13.04
C LEU A 62 6.94 4.55 -12.80
N HIS A 63 6.81 5.01 -11.56
CA HIS A 63 7.13 6.39 -11.18
C HIS A 63 7.78 6.34 -9.80
N PRO A 64 9.08 6.01 -9.70
CA PRO A 64 9.67 5.72 -8.38
C PRO A 64 9.69 6.89 -7.41
N VAL A 65 9.45 8.12 -7.86
CA VAL A 65 9.32 9.24 -6.94
C VAL A 65 8.00 9.21 -6.18
N MET A 66 7.02 8.42 -6.64
CA MET A 66 5.78 8.20 -5.91
C MET A 66 6.05 7.22 -4.78
N LYS A 67 6.01 7.70 -3.55
CA LYS A 67 6.32 6.89 -2.38
C LYS A 67 5.18 6.95 -1.38
N GLY A 68 4.97 5.85 -0.70
CA GLY A 68 4.02 5.78 0.39
C GLY A 68 4.57 4.93 1.50
N ALA A 69 3.86 4.87 2.60
CA ALA A 69 4.26 4.04 3.72
C ALA A 69 3.03 3.48 4.42
N ILE A 70 3.12 2.21 4.79
CA ILE A 70 2.12 1.54 5.61
C ILE A 70 2.73 1.35 6.97
N VAL A 71 2.09 1.90 8.01
CA VAL A 71 2.55 1.73 9.38
C VAL A 71 1.61 0.75 10.04
N ILE A 72 2.13 -0.40 10.43
CA ILE A 72 1.32 -1.47 11.01
C ILE A 72 1.48 -1.43 12.51
N ARG A 73 0.39 -1.14 13.20
CA ARG A 73 0.39 -1.12 14.66
C ARG A 73 0.30 -2.54 15.17
N SER A 74 1.10 -2.82 16.17
CA SER A 74 1.10 -4.17 16.70
C SER A 74 -0.08 -4.43 17.59
N GLY A 75 -0.81 -3.57 17.90
CA GLY A 75 -1.76 -3.80 18.88
C GLY A 75 -2.97 -4.37 18.59
N SER A 76 -3.07 -4.64 17.71
CA SER A 76 -4.29 -5.11 17.66
C SER A 76 -4.50 -5.90 18.84
N SER A 77 -4.24 -5.80 19.24
CA SER A 77 -4.54 -6.36 19.85
C SER A 77 -5.02 -6.70 20.69
N ALA A 78 -4.95 -6.60 20.38
CA ALA A 78 -5.37 -6.79 20.84
C ALA A 78 -6.05 -7.06 21.61
N GLN A 79 -5.88 -7.02 21.49
CA GLN A 79 -6.33 -7.13 21.97
C GLN A 79 -6.72 -7.42 22.79
N ARG A 80 -6.57 -7.42 23.07
CA ARG A 80 -6.94 -7.51 23.74
C ARG A 80 -7.57 -7.80 24.16
#